data_b849d66a6c493e556156da54a061efd8
#
_entry.id   b849d66a6c493e556156da54a061efd8
#
_cell.length_a   1.000
_cell.length_b   1.000
_cell.length_c   1.000
_cell.angle_alpha   90.00
_cell.angle_beta   90.00
_cell.angle_gamma   90.00
#
_symmetry.space_group_name_H-M   'P 1'
#
loop_
_entity.id
_entity.type
_entity.pdbx_description
1 polymer ?
#
loop_
_entity_poly.entity_id
_entity_poly.type
_entity_poly.pdbx_seq_one_letter_code
_entity_poly.pdbx_strand_id
1 'polypeptide(L)'
;MKKNFVNLALGAFFLTGMWACQSQKNNLVFEHQGDTLTVVHIKNPSKYLLLPIQESSNEGKVKLVTGSPADMPMDVRLAVDSVEYYVPFELPQGAKEATVTIGKVAANAVCWEHIQLSDTFNTANTDYYRPVYHHTPLYGWMNDANGLVYKDGEYHLYFQYNPYGSKWGNMHWGHSVSKDLIHWDHLNPAIARDTLGHIFSGSTVVDKNNSAGYGKDAIIAFYTSASDEHGQIQCMAYSKDNGRTYTKYEKNPILTPFDGLKDFRDPKVFWYEPAQKWYMIVSADKEMRFYSSSNLKDWEYQSGFGKGYGVQPNQFECPDFIQLPVDGDKNNMKWVMIVNINPGCMFGGSATEYFVGDFDGKEFKCDTKPEVTKWLDFGKDHYATVCFSNTGDRVVAVPWMSNWQYANVTPIRQYRGANALPRELSLYTKDGQIYMAANAVKETAGLRKETRTIDNQTVKGESKIDEIFPQNEGAFEIEMDVTPGASAVAGMELLNDKGEKTKIYLDMKAGKLVMDRTESGLVAFGEKAEPHAIENHDRRKTTSINYKNDFALGTWAPLSLCEGNTYHLQIFVDKCSVEIFANGGRIAMTNLVFPTKPYNSILLFREGGDYKVENMMIH
;
A
#
# COMPACT_ATOMS: atom_id res chain seq x y z
N MET A 1 59.78 10.35 25.92
CA MET A 1 58.97 11.56 25.77
C MET A 1 58.02 11.39 24.59
N LYS A 2 56.86 10.84 24.80
CA LYS A 2 55.67 10.87 23.90
C LYS A 2 54.46 10.47 24.74
N LYS A 3 53.82 11.41 25.34
CA LYS A 3 52.46 11.32 25.88
C LYS A 3 51.88 12.73 25.88
N ASN A 4 50.61 12.85 25.56
CA ASN A 4 49.75 14.02 25.55
C ASN A 4 49.56 14.73 24.19
N PHE A 5 48.65 14.18 23.40
CA PHE A 5 47.82 14.97 22.45
C PHE A 5 46.64 14.13 21.96
N VAL A 6 45.71 13.71 22.84
CA VAL A 6 44.44 13.06 22.44
C VAL A 6 43.24 13.54 23.23
N ASN A 7 43.36 14.43 24.19
CA ASN A 7 42.21 14.76 25.07
C ASN A 7 41.58 16.15 24.87
N LEU A 8 41.78 16.83 23.73
CA LEU A 8 41.15 18.15 23.49
C LEU A 8 40.06 18.12 22.39
N ALA A 9 39.88 17.04 21.63
CA ALA A 9 38.86 17.01 20.55
C ALA A 9 37.46 16.52 20.97
N LEU A 10 37.37 15.77 22.09
CA LEU A 10 36.07 15.27 22.57
C LEU A 10 35.26 16.30 23.42
N GLY A 11 35.93 17.30 24.00
CA GLY A 11 35.24 18.33 24.80
C GLY A 11 34.49 19.39 24.00
N ALA A 12 34.93 19.65 22.75
CA ALA A 12 34.35 20.71 21.92
C ALA A 12 33.03 20.24 21.23
N PHE A 13 32.90 18.94 20.94
CA PHE A 13 31.66 18.42 20.33
C PHE A 13 30.49 18.31 21.32
N PHE A 14 30.75 18.06 22.60
CA PHE A 14 29.71 18.03 23.63
C PHE A 14 29.23 19.43 24.03
N LEU A 15 30.10 20.42 24.02
CA LEU A 15 29.74 21.81 24.37
C LEU A 15 28.95 22.50 23.24
N THR A 16 29.24 22.23 21.98
CA THR A 16 28.49 22.78 20.85
C THR A 16 27.10 22.18 20.72
N GLY A 17 26.93 20.87 21.01
CA GLY A 17 25.62 20.20 21.03
C GLY A 17 24.72 20.72 22.17
N MET A 18 25.26 20.97 23.35
CA MET A 18 24.50 21.52 24.48
C MET A 18 24.10 23.00 24.26
N TRP A 19 24.96 23.80 23.62
CA TRP A 19 24.64 25.20 23.29
C TRP A 19 23.61 25.31 22.17
N ALA A 20 23.66 24.47 21.16
CA ALA A 20 22.65 24.40 20.10
C ALA A 20 21.28 24.01 20.65
N CYS A 21 21.22 22.99 21.54
CA CYS A 21 19.97 22.56 22.16
C CYS A 21 19.39 23.63 23.13
N GLN A 22 20.24 24.37 23.83
CA GLN A 22 19.82 25.42 24.74
C GLN A 22 19.37 26.69 24.01
N SER A 23 19.96 27.02 22.85
CA SER A 23 19.54 28.14 22.01
C SER A 23 18.21 27.85 21.29
N GLN A 24 17.93 26.62 20.94
CA GLN A 24 16.65 26.23 20.30
C GLN A 24 15.48 26.28 21.29
N LYS A 25 15.66 25.90 22.55
CA LYS A 25 14.61 26.04 23.58
C LYS A 25 14.19 27.50 23.82
N ASN A 26 15.05 28.45 23.59
CA ASN A 26 14.73 29.89 23.71
C ASN A 26 13.85 30.40 22.56
N ASN A 27 13.73 29.67 21.45
CA ASN A 27 12.91 30.04 20.29
C ASN A 27 11.49 29.47 20.34
N LEU A 28 11.18 28.59 21.29
CA LEU A 28 9.87 28.02 21.52
C LEU A 28 9.28 28.49 22.84
N VAL A 29 8.10 29.09 22.78
CA VAL A 29 7.35 29.48 23.97
C VAL A 29 5.99 28.83 23.91
N PHE A 30 5.68 28.02 24.94
CA PHE A 30 4.41 27.35 25.10
C PHE A 30 3.50 28.15 26.04
N GLU A 31 2.37 28.59 25.52
CA GLU A 31 1.31 29.23 26.27
C GLU A 31 0.13 28.31 26.43
N HIS A 32 -0.03 27.68 27.59
CA HIS A 32 -1.16 26.84 27.89
C HIS A 32 -2.42 27.65 28.19
N GLN A 33 -3.45 27.48 27.40
CA GLN A 33 -4.75 28.14 27.53
C GLN A 33 -5.82 27.13 27.98
N GLY A 34 -6.05 27.09 29.29
CA GLY A 34 -6.88 26.04 29.91
C GLY A 34 -6.19 24.67 29.89
N ASP A 35 -6.99 23.61 29.93
CA ASP A 35 -6.48 22.24 30.17
C ASP A 35 -5.94 21.54 28.91
N THR A 36 -6.37 21.95 27.71
CA THR A 36 -6.14 21.16 26.49
C THR A 36 -5.79 21.98 25.24
N LEU A 37 -5.60 23.29 25.36
CA LEU A 37 -5.16 24.14 24.27
C LEU A 37 -3.82 24.78 24.59
N THR A 38 -2.88 24.68 23.69
CA THR A 38 -1.57 25.32 23.79
C THR A 38 -1.29 26.12 22.53
N VAL A 39 -0.85 27.36 22.70
CA VAL A 39 -0.30 28.20 21.63
C VAL A 39 1.21 28.10 21.70
N VAL A 40 1.83 27.67 20.61
CA VAL A 40 3.28 27.60 20.47
C VAL A 40 3.76 28.80 19.66
N HIS A 41 4.45 29.72 20.31
CA HIS A 41 5.08 30.84 19.65
C HIS A 41 6.51 30.47 19.28
N ILE A 42 6.84 30.63 18.01
CA ILE A 42 8.11 30.22 17.43
C ILE A 42 8.84 31.45 16.89
N LYS A 43 10.06 31.70 17.38
CA LYS A 43 10.96 32.73 16.85
C LYS A 43 12.00 32.08 15.94
N ASN A 44 12.28 32.73 14.80
CA ASN A 44 13.22 32.21 13.80
C ASN A 44 12.99 30.71 13.51
N PRO A 45 11.84 30.34 12.95
CA PRO A 45 11.47 28.95 12.75
C PRO A 45 12.49 28.24 11.87
N SER A 46 12.90 27.03 12.30
CA SER A 46 13.59 26.06 11.46
C SER A 46 12.61 25.47 10.43
N LYS A 47 13.09 24.60 9.54
CA LYS A 47 12.26 23.97 8.52
C LYS A 47 11.09 23.17 9.13
N TYR A 48 11.34 22.49 10.25
CA TYR A 48 10.38 21.63 10.89
C TYR A 48 10.20 21.95 12.38
N LEU A 49 8.97 21.77 12.84
CA LEU A 49 8.64 21.48 14.22
C LEU A 49 8.53 19.94 14.33
N LEU A 50 9.46 19.32 15.02
CA LEU A 50 9.43 17.88 15.25
C LEU A 50 8.45 17.56 16.37
N LEU A 51 7.44 16.78 16.05
CA LEU A 51 6.34 16.40 16.93
C LEU A 51 6.57 14.99 17.49
N PRO A 52 6.69 14.83 18.80
CA PRO A 52 6.84 13.51 19.44
C PRO A 52 5.53 12.76 19.45
N ILE A 53 5.55 11.51 19.00
CA ILE A 53 4.37 10.67 18.81
C ILE A 53 4.32 9.55 19.85
N GLN A 54 3.09 9.25 20.30
CA GLN A 54 2.72 8.04 21.03
C GLN A 54 1.45 7.49 20.37
N GLU A 55 1.55 6.33 19.72
CA GLU A 55 0.46 5.77 18.91
C GLU A 55 -0.81 5.43 19.69
N SER A 56 -0.69 5.18 21.00
CA SER A 56 -1.83 4.92 21.89
C SER A 56 -2.54 6.19 22.36
N SER A 57 -1.96 7.38 22.12
CA SER A 57 -2.59 8.65 22.52
C SER A 57 -3.78 9.00 21.65
N ASN A 58 -4.70 9.78 22.21
CA ASN A 58 -5.77 10.40 21.44
C ASN A 58 -5.22 11.43 20.46
N GLU A 59 -5.96 11.69 19.38
CA GLU A 59 -5.60 12.70 18.39
C GLU A 59 -5.74 14.10 18.93
N GLY A 60 -4.61 14.82 18.97
CA GLY A 60 -4.56 16.27 19.12
C GLY A 60 -4.79 16.96 17.77
N LYS A 61 -5.04 18.27 17.81
CA LYS A 61 -5.27 19.12 16.64
C LYS A 61 -4.12 20.12 16.49
N VAL A 62 -3.20 19.86 15.58
CA VAL A 62 -2.03 20.71 15.31
C VAL A 62 -2.31 21.60 14.10
N LYS A 63 -2.28 22.93 14.28
CA LYS A 63 -2.60 23.88 13.22
C LYS A 63 -1.57 25.01 13.14
N LEU A 64 -0.99 25.21 11.98
CA LEU A 64 -0.23 26.42 11.67
C LEU A 64 -1.22 27.58 11.50
N VAL A 65 -0.97 28.68 12.20
CA VAL A 65 -1.82 29.88 12.15
C VAL A 65 -1.17 30.89 11.23
N THR A 66 -1.72 31.05 10.02
CA THR A 66 -1.27 32.07 9.05
C THR A 66 -2.25 33.23 8.91
N GLY A 67 -3.46 33.07 9.48
CA GLY A 67 -4.57 33.99 9.27
C GLY A 67 -5.34 33.75 7.99
N SER A 68 -5.00 32.67 7.27
CA SER A 68 -5.72 32.26 6.06
C SER A 68 -7.00 31.51 6.43
N PRO A 69 -8.10 31.67 5.67
CA PRO A 69 -9.27 30.79 5.77
C PRO A 69 -8.95 29.32 5.47
N ALA A 70 -7.81 29.06 4.82
CA ALA A 70 -7.34 27.71 4.52
C ALA A 70 -6.57 27.04 5.68
N ASP A 71 -6.31 27.75 6.78
CA ASP A 71 -5.67 27.19 7.95
C ASP A 71 -6.54 26.09 8.55
N MET A 72 -6.05 24.85 8.52
CA MET A 72 -6.77 23.70 9.05
C MET A 72 -5.91 22.85 9.98
N PRO A 73 -6.50 22.21 10.99
CA PRO A 73 -5.77 21.34 11.88
C PRO A 73 -5.47 19.98 11.25
N MET A 74 -4.29 19.44 11.57
CA MET A 74 -3.93 18.05 11.34
C MET A 74 -4.12 17.23 12.62
N ASP A 75 -4.57 15.99 12.45
CA ASP A 75 -4.75 15.04 13.55
C ASP A 75 -3.41 14.39 13.88
N VAL A 76 -2.91 14.60 15.09
CA VAL A 76 -1.59 14.11 15.52
C VAL A 76 -1.68 13.47 16.89
N ARG A 77 -1.19 12.24 17.03
CA ARG A 77 -1.16 11.50 18.31
C ARG A 77 0.08 11.88 19.11
N LEU A 78 0.06 13.08 19.71
CA LEU A 78 1.18 13.60 20.47
C LEU A 78 1.41 12.76 21.76
N ALA A 79 2.68 12.65 22.14
CA ALA A 79 3.08 11.86 23.30
C ALA A 79 2.53 12.45 24.60
N VAL A 80 1.74 11.65 25.32
CA VAL A 80 1.19 11.99 26.63
C VAL A 80 2.08 11.44 27.75
N ASP A 81 2.50 10.18 27.66
CA ASP A 81 3.27 9.47 28.68
C ASP A 81 4.70 9.14 28.23
N SER A 82 4.91 8.86 26.95
CA SER A 82 6.21 8.43 26.41
C SER A 82 6.33 8.76 24.91
N VAL A 83 7.55 9.00 24.45
CA VAL A 83 7.83 9.25 23.04
C VAL A 83 8.26 7.97 22.35
N GLU A 84 7.52 7.56 21.32
CA GLU A 84 7.84 6.38 20.51
C GLU A 84 8.69 6.75 19.28
N TYR A 85 8.35 7.85 18.58
CA TYR A 85 9.07 8.39 17.43
C TYR A 85 8.67 9.84 17.19
N TYR A 86 9.24 10.46 16.15
CA TYR A 86 8.94 11.84 15.75
C TYR A 86 8.37 11.89 14.34
N VAL A 87 7.56 12.93 14.08
CA VAL A 87 7.15 13.32 12.72
C VAL A 87 7.48 14.78 12.48
N PRO A 88 7.80 15.19 11.23
CA PRO A 88 8.08 16.57 10.90
C PRO A 88 6.77 17.32 10.58
N PHE A 89 6.59 18.49 11.16
CA PHE A 89 5.55 19.44 10.80
C PHE A 89 6.23 20.65 10.16
N GLU A 90 5.96 20.91 8.89
CA GLU A 90 6.63 21.98 8.15
C GLU A 90 6.22 23.36 8.65
N LEU A 91 7.22 24.24 8.76
CA LEU A 91 7.06 25.63 9.15
C LEU A 91 7.38 26.57 7.98
N PRO A 92 6.82 27.80 7.96
CA PRO A 92 7.08 28.79 6.91
C PRO A 92 8.57 29.15 6.83
N GLN A 93 9.18 28.91 5.68
CA GLN A 93 10.59 29.20 5.47
C GLN A 93 10.82 30.73 5.33
N GLY A 94 11.89 31.23 5.97
CA GLY A 94 12.27 32.65 5.93
C GLY A 94 11.38 33.56 6.77
N ALA A 95 10.40 33.04 7.49
CA ALA A 95 9.61 33.80 8.44
C ALA A 95 10.45 34.12 9.69
N LYS A 96 10.21 35.28 10.29
CA LYS A 96 10.83 35.65 11.57
C LYS A 96 10.11 35.01 12.76
N GLU A 97 8.83 34.79 12.61
CA GLU A 97 7.94 34.23 13.62
C GLU A 97 6.92 33.28 12.98
N ALA A 98 6.51 32.29 13.71
CA ALA A 98 5.40 31.42 13.37
C ALA A 98 4.59 31.08 14.63
N THR A 99 3.31 30.79 14.45
CA THR A 99 2.43 30.39 15.53
C THR A 99 1.77 29.05 15.16
N VAL A 100 1.85 28.10 16.08
CA VAL A 100 1.16 26.80 15.96
C VAL A 100 0.22 26.65 17.13
N THR A 101 -1.03 26.30 16.88
CA THR A 101 -1.96 25.91 17.94
C THR A 101 -2.04 24.38 18.04
N ILE A 102 -2.02 23.87 19.26
CA ILE A 102 -2.15 22.45 19.56
C ILE A 102 -3.33 22.27 20.52
N GLY A 103 -4.42 21.72 20.00
CA GLY A 103 -5.64 21.47 20.78
C GLY A 103 -5.81 20.00 21.17
N LYS A 104 -6.65 19.73 22.16
CA LYS A 104 -6.99 18.39 22.70
C LYS A 104 -5.79 17.63 23.29
N VAL A 105 -4.76 18.33 23.76
CA VAL A 105 -3.59 17.73 24.42
C VAL A 105 -3.43 18.35 25.81
N ALA A 106 -3.34 17.52 26.82
CA ALA A 106 -3.26 17.97 28.20
C ALA A 106 -1.99 18.81 28.46
N ALA A 107 -2.10 19.87 29.28
CA ALA A 107 -0.99 20.76 29.60
C ALA A 107 0.19 20.08 30.32
N ASN A 108 -0.03 18.91 30.92
CA ASN A 108 0.99 18.10 31.60
C ASN A 108 1.53 16.94 30.74
N ALA A 109 1.19 16.87 29.44
CA ALA A 109 1.68 15.83 28.55
C ALA A 109 3.20 15.92 28.34
N VAL A 110 3.85 14.77 28.18
CA VAL A 110 5.31 14.66 27.97
C VAL A 110 5.77 15.36 26.69
N CYS A 111 4.92 15.46 25.68
CA CYS A 111 5.27 16.07 24.40
C CYS A 111 5.84 17.50 24.52
N TRP A 112 5.42 18.30 25.51
CA TRP A 112 5.87 19.67 25.65
C TRP A 112 7.37 19.81 25.94
N GLU A 113 7.96 18.78 26.57
CA GLU A 113 9.40 18.74 26.85
C GLU A 113 10.21 18.26 25.62
N HIS A 114 9.54 17.61 24.65
CA HIS A 114 10.16 16.91 23.53
C HIS A 114 9.90 17.57 22.15
N ILE A 115 8.95 18.49 22.03
CA ILE A 115 8.78 19.29 20.81
C ILE A 115 10.03 20.12 20.59
N GLN A 116 10.59 20.10 19.37
CA GLN A 116 11.83 20.78 19.03
C GLN A 116 11.84 21.29 17.60
N LEU A 117 12.64 22.35 17.35
CA LEU A 117 12.89 22.86 16.01
C LEU A 117 14.05 22.08 15.36
N SER A 118 13.96 21.84 14.06
CA SER A 118 15.04 21.23 13.28
C SER A 118 14.97 21.64 11.81
N ASP A 119 16.13 21.81 11.19
CA ASP A 119 16.23 22.02 9.75
C ASP A 119 16.29 20.69 8.97
N THR A 120 16.43 19.58 9.69
CA THR A 120 16.50 18.24 9.11
C THR A 120 15.55 17.28 9.83
N PHE A 121 15.12 16.26 9.12
CA PHE A 121 14.39 15.13 9.67
C PHE A 121 15.05 13.84 9.19
N ASN A 122 15.37 12.97 10.14
CA ASN A 122 15.99 11.68 9.80
C ASN A 122 14.93 10.72 9.24
N THR A 123 14.99 10.45 7.95
CA THR A 123 14.14 9.49 7.24
C THR A 123 14.76 8.09 7.16
N ALA A 124 15.99 7.89 7.63
CA ALA A 124 16.62 6.59 7.72
C ALA A 124 15.95 5.78 8.83
N ASN A 125 14.90 5.07 8.47
CA ASN A 125 14.19 4.19 9.39
C ASN A 125 14.98 2.90 9.57
N THR A 126 15.34 2.60 10.82
CA THR A 126 16.05 1.39 11.22
C THR A 126 15.12 0.31 11.77
N ASP A 127 13.81 0.44 11.54
CA ASP A 127 12.84 -0.58 11.94
C ASP A 127 13.24 -1.93 11.35
N TYR A 128 13.25 -2.96 12.19
CA TYR A 128 13.68 -4.31 11.81
C TYR A 128 12.89 -4.85 10.61
N TYR A 129 11.60 -4.52 10.53
CA TYR A 129 10.70 -4.99 9.47
C TYR A 129 10.66 -4.09 8.24
N ARG A 130 11.54 -3.08 8.11
CA ARG A 130 11.62 -2.30 6.87
C ARG A 130 12.01 -3.24 5.72
N PRO A 131 11.17 -3.39 4.69
CA PRO A 131 11.46 -4.21 3.52
C PRO A 131 12.77 -3.79 2.83
N VAL A 132 13.44 -4.75 2.23
CA VAL A 132 14.67 -4.51 1.44
C VAL A 132 14.33 -3.98 0.06
N TYR A 133 13.27 -4.49 -0.57
CA TYR A 133 12.92 -4.16 -1.96
C TYR A 133 11.46 -3.76 -2.20
N HIS A 134 10.56 -3.95 -1.25
CA HIS A 134 9.19 -3.43 -1.41
C HIS A 134 9.14 -1.92 -1.17
N HIS A 135 8.32 -1.23 -1.97
CA HIS A 135 8.07 0.19 -1.76
C HIS A 135 7.32 0.44 -0.45
N THR A 136 7.82 1.41 0.33
CA THR A 136 7.21 1.90 1.58
C THR A 136 7.31 3.41 1.64
N PRO A 137 6.50 4.13 2.41
CA PRO A 137 6.79 5.52 2.69
C PRO A 137 8.08 5.65 3.51
N LEU A 138 8.78 6.76 3.41
CA LEU A 138 9.97 7.01 4.24
C LEU A 138 9.60 7.05 5.73
N TYR A 139 8.46 7.62 6.05
CA TYR A 139 7.84 7.68 7.38
C TYR A 139 6.33 7.88 7.23
N GLY A 140 5.57 7.74 8.31
CA GLY A 140 4.14 7.91 8.29
C GLY A 140 3.39 6.67 7.83
N TRP A 141 2.13 6.83 7.48
CA TRP A 141 1.23 5.76 7.04
C TRP A 141 1.06 5.77 5.53
N MET A 142 0.95 4.59 4.92
CA MET A 142 0.42 4.44 3.57
C MET A 142 -0.61 3.31 3.48
N ASN A 143 -1.58 3.47 2.58
CA ASN A 143 -2.47 2.41 2.12
C ASN A 143 -2.57 2.40 0.59
N ASP A 144 -3.72 2.58 -0.01
CA ASP A 144 -4.00 2.40 -1.43
C ASP A 144 -2.96 3.06 -2.34
N ALA A 145 -2.53 2.36 -3.38
CA ALA A 145 -1.91 2.98 -4.52
C ALA A 145 -2.93 3.87 -5.25
N ASN A 146 -2.50 5.04 -5.66
CA ASN A 146 -3.33 6.04 -6.32
C ASN A 146 -2.66 6.53 -7.61
N GLY A 147 -3.47 6.99 -8.55
CA GLY A 147 -3.00 7.81 -9.65
C GLY A 147 -1.84 7.24 -10.44
N LEU A 148 -1.74 5.93 -10.58
CA LEU A 148 -0.63 5.28 -11.26
C LEU A 148 -0.57 5.69 -12.73
N VAL A 149 0.55 6.28 -13.17
CA VAL A 149 0.74 6.73 -14.55
C VAL A 149 2.18 6.58 -14.99
N TYR A 150 2.36 6.13 -16.24
CA TYR A 150 3.66 6.14 -16.91
C TYR A 150 3.76 7.35 -17.83
N LYS A 151 4.80 8.15 -17.69
CA LYS A 151 5.05 9.29 -18.55
C LYS A 151 6.54 9.62 -18.66
N ASP A 152 7.00 9.88 -19.88
CA ASP A 152 8.37 10.34 -20.18
C ASP A 152 9.48 9.48 -19.54
N GLY A 153 9.29 8.15 -19.52
CA GLY A 153 10.26 7.19 -18.98
C GLY A 153 10.17 6.98 -17.46
N GLU A 154 9.17 7.54 -16.78
CA GLU A 154 8.96 7.39 -15.35
C GLU A 154 7.59 6.79 -15.05
N TYR A 155 7.57 5.84 -14.11
CA TYR A 155 6.37 5.35 -13.45
C TYR A 155 6.12 6.21 -12.21
N HIS A 156 4.97 6.89 -12.16
CA HIS A 156 4.55 7.67 -11.01
C HIS A 156 3.62 6.82 -10.15
N LEU A 157 4.01 6.62 -8.90
CA LEU A 157 3.22 5.95 -7.87
C LEU A 157 2.80 6.99 -6.85
N TYR A 158 1.52 7.30 -6.80
CA TYR A 158 0.93 8.03 -5.69
C TYR A 158 0.27 7.04 -4.73
N PHE A 159 0.08 7.45 -3.49
CA PHE A 159 -0.50 6.58 -2.47
C PHE A 159 -1.20 7.39 -1.39
N GLN A 160 -2.17 6.80 -0.74
CA GLN A 160 -2.81 7.35 0.43
C GLN A 160 -1.77 7.51 1.53
N TYR A 161 -1.61 8.72 2.05
CA TYR A 161 -0.48 9.07 2.91
C TYR A 161 -0.89 9.93 4.10
N ASN A 162 -0.47 9.51 5.31
CA ASN A 162 -0.50 10.34 6.50
C ASN A 162 0.94 10.69 6.92
N PRO A 163 1.41 11.92 6.76
CA PRO A 163 2.76 12.31 7.17
C PRO A 163 2.90 12.59 8.68
N TYR A 164 1.82 12.57 9.44
CA TYR A 164 1.80 12.97 10.85
C TYR A 164 1.62 11.81 11.83
N GLY A 165 1.89 10.60 11.40
CA GLY A 165 1.86 9.39 12.21
C GLY A 165 1.73 8.14 11.35
N SER A 166 2.08 6.99 11.92
CA SER A 166 2.02 5.70 11.22
C SER A 166 0.70 4.95 11.42
N LYS A 167 -0.39 5.69 11.60
CA LYS A 167 -1.78 5.21 11.56
C LYS A 167 -2.57 5.97 10.50
N TRP A 168 -3.65 5.37 10.04
CA TRP A 168 -4.56 6.01 9.08
C TRP A 168 -5.08 7.34 9.60
N GLY A 169 -5.09 8.35 8.78
CA GLY A 169 -5.58 9.70 9.08
C GLY A 169 -5.01 10.72 8.09
N ASN A 170 -5.43 11.97 8.16
CA ASN A 170 -4.90 13.12 7.39
C ASN A 170 -4.58 12.81 5.91
N MET A 171 -5.42 12.08 5.20
CA MET A 171 -5.07 11.58 3.87
C MET A 171 -4.62 12.67 2.90
N HIS A 172 -3.40 12.49 2.42
CA HIS A 172 -2.75 13.17 1.31
C HIS A 172 -2.47 12.15 0.20
N TRP A 173 -2.07 12.59 -0.96
CA TRP A 173 -1.36 11.74 -1.90
C TRP A 173 0.14 11.88 -1.70
N GLY A 174 0.79 10.84 -1.17
CA GLY A 174 2.23 10.67 -1.23
C GLY A 174 2.67 10.42 -2.67
N HIS A 175 3.97 10.52 -2.97
CA HIS A 175 4.48 10.39 -4.32
C HIS A 175 5.86 9.74 -4.37
N SER A 176 6.01 8.77 -5.24
CA SER A 176 7.29 8.17 -5.61
C SER A 176 7.35 7.96 -7.11
N VAL A 177 8.57 7.95 -7.67
CA VAL A 177 8.81 7.69 -9.09
C VAL A 177 9.82 6.56 -9.26
N SER A 178 9.68 5.81 -10.36
CA SER A 178 10.59 4.73 -10.73
C SER A 178 10.81 4.69 -12.23
N LYS A 179 11.99 4.24 -12.67
CA LYS A 179 12.28 3.95 -14.08
C LYS A 179 12.09 2.48 -14.43
N ASP A 180 12.01 1.62 -13.41
CA ASP A 180 12.06 0.16 -13.56
C ASP A 180 11.04 -0.60 -12.69
N LEU A 181 10.12 0.10 -12.03
CA LEU A 181 9.08 -0.47 -11.16
C LEU A 181 9.57 -1.08 -9.83
N ILE A 182 10.87 -1.19 -9.61
CA ILE A 182 11.43 -1.85 -8.43
C ILE A 182 12.33 -0.94 -7.58
N HIS A 183 12.92 0.08 -8.18
CA HIS A 183 13.68 1.11 -7.44
C HIS A 183 12.88 2.42 -7.46
N TRP A 184 12.59 2.95 -6.29
CA TRP A 184 11.69 4.10 -6.12
C TRP A 184 12.40 5.28 -5.47
N ASP A 185 12.31 6.44 -6.13
CA ASP A 185 12.72 7.72 -5.58
C ASP A 185 11.51 8.44 -4.96
N HIS A 186 11.61 8.81 -3.69
CA HIS A 186 10.54 9.50 -2.98
C HIS A 186 10.55 10.99 -3.29
N LEU A 187 9.37 11.53 -3.55
CA LEU A 187 9.13 12.97 -3.78
C LEU A 187 8.26 13.55 -2.66
N ASN A 188 8.10 14.86 -2.67
CA ASN A 188 7.15 15.51 -1.77
C ASN A 188 5.71 15.03 -2.07
N PRO A 189 4.82 15.05 -1.07
CA PRO A 189 3.40 14.76 -1.30
C PRO A 189 2.83 15.59 -2.46
N ALA A 190 2.13 14.94 -3.38
CA ALA A 190 1.66 15.57 -4.61
C ALA A 190 0.40 16.41 -4.38
N ILE A 191 -0.54 15.92 -3.57
CA ILE A 191 -1.82 16.59 -3.28
C ILE A 191 -2.04 16.55 -1.77
N ALA A 192 -2.05 17.72 -1.15
CA ALA A 192 -2.26 17.85 0.29
C ALA A 192 -3.75 18.00 0.62
N ARG A 193 -4.15 17.45 1.78
CA ARG A 193 -5.44 17.70 2.42
C ARG A 193 -5.72 19.20 2.52
N ASP A 194 -6.97 19.60 2.32
CA ASP A 194 -7.41 21.00 2.41
C ASP A 194 -8.78 21.11 3.11
N THR A 195 -9.39 22.29 3.05
CA THR A 195 -10.68 22.57 3.70
C THR A 195 -11.86 21.82 3.11
N LEU A 196 -11.75 21.27 1.88
CA LEU A 196 -12.78 20.39 1.32
C LEU A 196 -12.74 19.00 1.96
N GLY A 197 -11.59 18.57 2.47
CA GLY A 197 -11.47 17.31 3.18
C GLY A 197 -10.16 16.56 2.95
N HIS A 198 -10.18 15.30 3.33
CA HIS A 198 -9.12 14.34 3.04
C HIS A 198 -9.00 14.08 1.53
N ILE A 199 -7.79 13.82 1.05
CA ILE A 199 -7.56 13.42 -0.33
C ILE A 199 -7.58 11.90 -0.40
N PHE A 200 -8.76 11.34 -0.72
CA PHE A 200 -8.95 9.90 -0.88
C PHE A 200 -8.47 9.41 -2.24
N SER A 201 -8.61 8.11 -2.48
CA SER A 201 -8.10 7.42 -3.66
C SER A 201 -8.67 7.94 -4.97
N GLY A 202 -7.98 7.62 -6.05
CA GLY A 202 -8.34 8.01 -7.39
C GLY A 202 -7.30 7.60 -8.44
N SER A 203 -7.32 8.26 -9.58
CA SER A 203 -6.52 7.91 -10.75
C SER A 203 -5.90 9.14 -11.42
N THR A 204 -4.95 8.90 -12.31
CA THR A 204 -4.40 9.93 -13.20
C THR A 204 -4.45 9.51 -14.66
N VAL A 205 -4.53 10.49 -15.55
CA VAL A 205 -4.43 10.30 -17.00
C VAL A 205 -3.47 11.32 -17.60
N VAL A 206 -2.88 10.97 -18.74
CA VAL A 206 -2.16 11.92 -19.60
C VAL A 206 -3.15 12.47 -20.62
N ASP A 207 -3.43 13.77 -20.58
CA ASP A 207 -4.36 14.44 -21.49
C ASP A 207 -3.68 14.77 -22.83
N LYS A 208 -3.54 13.76 -23.68
CA LYS A 208 -2.86 13.86 -24.98
C LYS A 208 -3.53 14.85 -25.94
N ASN A 209 -4.83 15.04 -25.79
CA ASN A 209 -5.66 15.86 -26.66
C ASN A 209 -5.93 17.26 -26.10
N ASN A 210 -5.37 17.59 -24.92
CA ASN A 210 -5.67 18.83 -24.21
C ASN A 210 -7.18 19.04 -23.96
N SER A 211 -7.89 17.96 -23.64
CA SER A 211 -9.34 17.97 -23.39
C SER A 211 -9.71 18.89 -22.23
N ALA A 212 -8.88 18.89 -21.17
CA ALA A 212 -9.07 19.72 -20.00
C ALA A 212 -8.61 21.18 -20.17
N GLY A 213 -7.85 21.48 -21.23
CA GLY A 213 -7.38 22.84 -21.52
C GLY A 213 -6.17 23.30 -20.71
N TYR A 214 -5.41 22.38 -20.09
CA TYR A 214 -4.23 22.73 -19.28
C TYR A 214 -2.90 22.53 -20.03
N GLY A 215 -2.96 22.13 -21.27
CA GLY A 215 -1.84 21.85 -22.14
C GLY A 215 -1.80 20.40 -22.59
N LYS A 216 -1.24 20.19 -23.79
CA LYS A 216 -1.04 18.84 -24.32
C LYS A 216 -0.13 18.05 -23.38
N ASP A 217 -0.48 16.80 -23.15
CA ASP A 217 0.24 15.85 -22.29
C ASP A 217 0.33 16.27 -20.80
N ALA A 218 -0.53 17.22 -20.33
CA ALA A 218 -0.69 17.49 -18.92
C ALA A 218 -1.17 16.21 -18.17
N ILE A 219 -0.68 15.98 -16.96
CA ILE A 219 -1.20 14.92 -16.11
C ILE A 219 -2.40 15.47 -15.35
N ILE A 220 -3.54 14.81 -15.47
CA ILE A 220 -4.77 15.16 -14.75
C ILE A 220 -5.02 14.11 -13.68
N ALA A 221 -5.08 14.54 -12.43
CA ALA A 221 -5.42 13.70 -11.28
C ALA A 221 -6.90 13.86 -10.92
N PHE A 222 -7.55 12.73 -10.66
CA PHE A 222 -8.92 12.66 -10.17
C PHE A 222 -8.90 11.96 -8.82
N TYR A 223 -9.53 12.55 -7.83
CA TYR A 223 -9.54 12.05 -6.46
C TYR A 223 -10.87 12.34 -5.78
N THR A 224 -11.13 11.63 -4.71
CA THR A 224 -12.26 11.94 -3.84
C THR A 224 -11.81 12.87 -2.73
N SER A 225 -12.47 14.00 -2.57
CA SER A 225 -12.38 14.80 -1.35
C SER A 225 -13.44 14.32 -0.36
N ALA A 226 -13.03 14.02 0.88
CA ALA A 226 -13.92 13.43 1.89
C ALA A 226 -13.90 14.23 3.19
N SER A 227 -15.08 14.68 3.62
CA SER A 227 -15.27 15.37 4.90
C SER A 227 -16.67 15.13 5.46
N ASP A 228 -16.84 15.43 6.75
CA ASP A 228 -18.17 15.38 7.38
C ASP A 228 -19.11 16.47 6.82
N GLU A 229 -18.57 17.60 6.38
CA GLU A 229 -19.33 18.74 5.85
C GLU A 229 -19.83 18.49 4.41
N HIS A 230 -18.95 17.98 3.54
CA HIS A 230 -19.23 17.85 2.10
C HIS A 230 -19.53 16.41 1.65
N GLY A 231 -19.37 15.42 2.54
CA GLY A 231 -19.42 14.02 2.17
C GLY A 231 -18.25 13.59 1.30
N GLN A 232 -18.50 12.66 0.38
CA GLN A 232 -17.50 12.18 -0.61
C GLN A 232 -17.85 12.75 -1.98
N ILE A 233 -17.00 13.59 -2.50
CA ILE A 233 -17.17 14.34 -3.74
C ILE A 233 -15.93 14.17 -4.62
N GLN A 234 -16.11 14.09 -5.96
CA GLN A 234 -14.98 13.90 -6.86
C GLN A 234 -14.40 15.24 -7.26
N CYS A 235 -13.09 15.33 -7.19
CA CYS A 235 -12.30 16.50 -7.49
C CYS A 235 -11.20 16.20 -8.50
N MET A 236 -10.61 17.25 -9.07
CA MET A 236 -9.47 17.11 -9.96
C MET A 236 -8.35 18.10 -9.63
N ALA A 237 -7.14 17.73 -10.02
CA ALA A 237 -5.97 18.57 -10.04
C ALA A 237 -5.17 18.29 -11.32
N TYR A 238 -4.28 19.19 -11.70
CA TYR A 238 -3.47 19.03 -12.90
C TYR A 238 -2.01 19.38 -12.65
N SER A 239 -1.12 18.72 -13.39
CA SER A 239 0.31 18.97 -13.42
C SER A 239 0.80 19.30 -14.83
N LYS A 240 1.66 20.31 -14.93
CA LYS A 240 2.32 20.76 -16.18
C LYS A 240 3.82 20.45 -16.18
N ASP A 241 4.34 19.90 -15.10
CA ASP A 241 5.77 19.69 -14.85
C ASP A 241 6.09 18.20 -14.60
N ASN A 242 5.42 17.33 -15.35
CA ASN A 242 5.58 15.88 -15.26
C ASN A 242 5.31 15.32 -13.87
N GLY A 243 4.22 15.75 -13.24
CA GLY A 243 3.77 15.23 -11.94
C GLY A 243 4.54 15.76 -10.72
N ARG A 244 5.47 16.72 -10.90
CA ARG A 244 6.26 17.25 -9.77
C ARG A 244 5.44 18.14 -8.86
N THR A 245 4.52 18.93 -9.44
CA THR A 245 3.57 19.75 -8.70
C THR A 245 2.16 19.63 -9.29
N TYR A 246 1.16 19.79 -8.44
CA TYR A 246 -0.25 19.77 -8.83
C TYR A 246 -0.95 21.05 -8.41
N THR A 247 -1.80 21.57 -9.30
CA THR A 247 -2.72 22.66 -9.01
C THR A 247 -4.14 22.09 -8.96
N LYS A 248 -4.83 22.29 -7.86
CA LYS A 248 -6.23 21.88 -7.72
C LYS A 248 -7.13 22.74 -8.61
N TYR A 249 -8.13 22.12 -9.21
CA TYR A 249 -9.10 22.83 -10.03
C TYR A 249 -9.93 23.79 -9.18
N GLU A 250 -10.00 25.04 -9.60
CA GLU A 250 -10.64 26.11 -8.82
C GLU A 250 -12.16 25.96 -8.66
N LYS A 251 -12.79 25.15 -9.53
CA LYS A 251 -14.23 24.86 -9.48
C LYS A 251 -14.55 23.47 -8.97
N ASN A 252 -13.64 22.84 -8.20
CA ASN A 252 -13.99 21.60 -7.52
C ASN A 252 -15.18 21.80 -6.59
N PRO A 253 -16.06 20.79 -6.44
CA PRO A 253 -16.01 19.45 -7.03
C PRO A 253 -16.48 19.39 -8.49
N ILE A 254 -16.01 18.39 -9.25
CA ILE A 254 -16.44 18.11 -10.63
C ILE A 254 -17.59 17.11 -10.70
N LEU A 255 -17.83 16.33 -9.65
CA LEU A 255 -18.91 15.36 -9.58
C LEU A 255 -19.33 15.10 -8.14
N THR A 256 -20.64 15.10 -7.91
CA THR A 256 -21.26 14.76 -6.63
C THR A 256 -22.31 13.65 -6.83
N PRO A 257 -22.64 12.83 -5.80
CA PRO A 257 -23.66 11.82 -5.95
C PRO A 257 -25.05 12.47 -6.14
N PHE A 258 -25.74 12.07 -7.19
CA PHE A 258 -27.08 12.64 -7.51
C PHE A 258 -28.21 12.14 -6.59
N ASP A 259 -27.96 11.08 -5.82
CA ASP A 259 -28.91 10.42 -4.92
C ASP A 259 -28.52 10.53 -3.44
N GLY A 260 -27.48 11.33 -3.12
CA GLY A 260 -27.04 11.58 -1.76
C GLY A 260 -26.35 10.38 -1.09
N LEU A 261 -25.78 9.46 -1.87
CA LEU A 261 -24.97 8.36 -1.33
C LEU A 261 -23.82 8.88 -0.47
N LYS A 262 -23.57 8.20 0.64
CA LYS A 262 -22.46 8.51 1.54
C LYS A 262 -21.14 7.93 1.04
N ASP A 263 -21.19 6.70 0.53
CA ASP A 263 -20.03 6.00 -0.03
C ASP A 263 -20.01 6.22 -1.55
N PHE A 264 -19.27 7.24 -1.98
CA PHE A 264 -19.16 7.66 -3.38
C PHE A 264 -17.75 8.13 -3.67
N ARG A 265 -16.84 7.21 -4.08
CA ARG A 265 -15.39 7.46 -4.10
C ARG A 265 -14.60 6.69 -5.13
N ASP A 266 -13.29 6.98 -5.18
CA ASP A 266 -12.25 6.27 -5.91
C ASP A 266 -12.42 6.37 -7.44
N PRO A 267 -12.40 7.58 -8.03
CA PRO A 267 -12.65 7.76 -9.46
C PRO A 267 -11.53 7.16 -10.29
N LYS A 268 -11.86 6.22 -11.19
CA LYS A 268 -10.99 5.71 -12.25
C LYS A 268 -11.37 6.34 -13.57
N VAL A 269 -10.45 7.09 -14.17
CA VAL A 269 -10.65 7.74 -15.48
C VAL A 269 -9.84 7.02 -16.56
N PHE A 270 -10.45 6.83 -17.74
CA PHE A 270 -9.82 6.21 -18.90
C PHE A 270 -10.38 6.80 -20.19
N TRP A 271 -9.60 6.73 -21.27
CA TRP A 271 -10.03 7.09 -22.61
C TRP A 271 -10.69 5.89 -23.30
N TYR A 272 -11.86 6.08 -23.89
CA TYR A 272 -12.55 5.06 -24.67
C TYR A 272 -12.55 5.46 -26.14
N GLU A 273 -11.64 4.85 -26.90
CA GLU A 273 -11.36 5.18 -28.29
C GLU A 273 -12.58 5.10 -29.22
N PRO A 274 -13.45 4.07 -29.15
CA PRO A 274 -14.60 3.99 -30.04
C PRO A 274 -15.59 5.15 -29.93
N ALA A 275 -15.75 5.74 -28.75
CA ALA A 275 -16.63 6.88 -28.52
C ALA A 275 -15.90 8.24 -28.57
N GLN A 276 -14.56 8.26 -28.68
CA GLN A 276 -13.74 9.47 -28.60
C GLN A 276 -14.10 10.33 -27.38
N LYS A 277 -14.22 9.67 -26.23
CA LYS A 277 -14.61 10.28 -24.94
C LYS A 277 -13.80 9.72 -23.79
N TRP A 278 -13.71 10.51 -22.74
CA TRP A 278 -13.27 10.09 -21.44
C TRP A 278 -14.40 9.42 -20.67
N TYR A 279 -14.09 8.40 -19.91
CA TYR A 279 -15.00 7.73 -18.99
C TYR A 279 -14.42 7.77 -17.58
N MET A 280 -15.31 7.88 -16.60
CA MET A 280 -14.97 7.78 -15.18
C MET A 280 -15.83 6.69 -14.56
N ILE A 281 -15.21 5.82 -13.77
CA ILE A 281 -15.90 4.87 -12.92
C ILE A 281 -15.74 5.32 -11.47
N VAL A 282 -16.82 5.37 -10.74
CA VAL A 282 -16.84 5.74 -9.31
C VAL A 282 -17.49 4.62 -8.53
N SER A 283 -16.88 4.22 -7.42
CA SER A 283 -17.51 3.34 -6.45
C SER A 283 -18.69 4.07 -5.78
N ALA A 284 -19.88 3.53 -5.95
CA ALA A 284 -21.13 4.08 -5.46
C ALA A 284 -21.85 3.04 -4.61
N ASP A 285 -21.42 2.89 -3.36
CA ASP A 285 -21.83 1.82 -2.45
C ASP A 285 -21.58 0.43 -3.09
N LYS A 286 -22.61 -0.33 -3.43
CA LYS A 286 -22.50 -1.70 -3.97
C LYS A 286 -22.53 -1.76 -5.49
N GLU A 287 -22.28 -0.66 -6.17
CA GLU A 287 -22.17 -0.61 -7.63
C GLU A 287 -21.03 0.28 -8.08
N MET A 288 -20.54 0.05 -9.29
CA MET A 288 -19.62 0.93 -10.01
C MET A 288 -20.44 1.75 -11.00
N ARG A 289 -20.39 3.08 -10.88
CA ARG A 289 -21.09 4.01 -11.77
C ARG A 289 -20.19 4.54 -12.85
N PHE A 290 -20.64 4.42 -14.10
CA PHE A 290 -19.96 4.93 -15.27
C PHE A 290 -20.50 6.32 -15.62
N TYR A 291 -19.57 7.23 -15.88
CA TYR A 291 -19.82 8.57 -16.39
C TYR A 291 -18.98 8.80 -17.64
N SER A 292 -19.44 9.68 -18.54
CA SER A 292 -18.65 10.10 -19.71
C SER A 292 -18.43 11.60 -19.76
N SER A 293 -17.34 12.04 -20.39
CA SER A 293 -16.99 13.45 -20.54
C SER A 293 -16.20 13.68 -21.83
N SER A 294 -16.39 14.84 -22.45
CA SER A 294 -15.54 15.30 -23.56
C SER A 294 -14.42 16.23 -23.12
N ASN A 295 -14.47 16.77 -21.90
CA ASN A 295 -13.55 17.82 -21.41
C ASN A 295 -12.93 17.55 -20.04
N LEU A 296 -13.14 16.35 -19.45
CA LEU A 296 -12.65 15.94 -18.12
C LEU A 296 -13.21 16.74 -16.93
N LYS A 297 -14.10 17.69 -17.16
CA LYS A 297 -14.68 18.59 -16.14
C LYS A 297 -16.17 18.35 -15.93
N ASP A 298 -16.90 18.14 -17.02
CA ASP A 298 -18.35 17.93 -17.01
C ASP A 298 -18.62 16.45 -17.29
N TRP A 299 -19.35 15.79 -16.38
CA TRP A 299 -19.55 14.35 -16.39
C TRP A 299 -21.02 13.99 -16.47
N GLU A 300 -21.37 13.10 -17.39
CA GLU A 300 -22.72 12.60 -17.63
C GLU A 300 -22.83 11.13 -17.24
N TYR A 301 -23.80 10.78 -16.38
CA TYR A 301 -24.06 9.40 -15.98
C TYR A 301 -24.48 8.53 -17.16
N GLN A 302 -23.93 7.32 -17.23
CA GLN A 302 -24.20 6.36 -18.30
C GLN A 302 -24.92 5.11 -17.77
N SER A 303 -24.34 4.42 -16.78
CA SER A 303 -24.85 3.15 -16.27
C SER A 303 -24.23 2.80 -14.92
N GLY A 304 -24.73 1.74 -14.30
CA GLY A 304 -24.15 1.10 -13.11
C GLY A 304 -23.90 -0.38 -13.35
N PHE A 305 -22.88 -0.93 -12.70
CA PHE A 305 -22.55 -2.36 -12.69
C PHE A 305 -22.18 -2.83 -11.29
N GLY A 306 -22.47 -4.08 -10.99
CA GLY A 306 -21.86 -4.82 -9.89
C GLY A 306 -22.78 -5.11 -8.72
N LYS A 307 -23.92 -4.45 -8.61
CA LYS A 307 -24.89 -4.73 -7.53
C LYS A 307 -25.37 -6.18 -7.61
N GLY A 308 -25.05 -6.95 -6.54
CA GLY A 308 -25.37 -8.38 -6.46
C GLY A 308 -24.33 -9.29 -7.14
N TYR A 309 -23.22 -8.76 -7.67
CA TYR A 309 -22.15 -9.52 -8.27
C TYR A 309 -21.01 -9.78 -7.26
N GLY A 310 -20.50 -11.03 -7.25
CA GLY A 310 -19.38 -11.44 -6.41
C GLY A 310 -19.68 -11.34 -4.93
N VAL A 311 -18.67 -11.06 -4.14
CA VAL A 311 -18.75 -10.88 -2.69
C VAL A 311 -18.93 -9.40 -2.35
N GLN A 312 -20.06 -9.03 -1.77
CA GLN A 312 -20.42 -7.65 -1.49
C GLN A 312 -21.00 -7.46 -0.07
N PRO A 313 -20.29 -7.72 1.01
CA PRO A 313 -20.83 -7.45 2.34
C PRO A 313 -21.03 -5.95 2.60
N ASN A 314 -20.14 -5.12 2.07
CA ASN A 314 -20.15 -3.65 2.13
C ASN A 314 -20.03 -3.05 0.72
N GLN A 315 -19.58 -1.80 0.61
CA GLN A 315 -19.30 -1.13 -0.66
C GLN A 315 -18.14 -1.78 -1.42
N PHE A 316 -18.11 -1.57 -2.72
CA PHE A 316 -16.91 -1.71 -3.53
C PHE A 316 -15.98 -0.52 -3.32
N GLU A 317 -14.68 -0.71 -3.52
CA GLU A 317 -13.63 0.31 -3.41
C GLU A 317 -12.63 0.19 -4.55
N CYS A 318 -11.89 1.28 -4.82
CA CYS A 318 -10.74 1.35 -5.72
C CYS A 318 -10.96 0.60 -7.05
N PRO A 319 -11.94 0.99 -7.88
CA PRO A 319 -12.17 0.32 -9.15
C PRO A 319 -10.99 0.51 -10.09
N ASP A 320 -10.69 -0.51 -10.89
CA ASP A 320 -9.92 -0.36 -12.11
C ASP A 320 -10.65 -0.97 -13.29
N PHE A 321 -10.40 -0.45 -14.48
CA PHE A 321 -11.08 -0.90 -15.68
C PHE A 321 -10.10 -0.91 -16.85
N ILE A 322 -9.76 -2.11 -17.28
CA ILE A 322 -8.68 -2.36 -18.24
C ILE A 322 -9.16 -3.25 -19.36
N GLN A 323 -8.50 -3.19 -20.50
CA GLN A 323 -8.74 -4.07 -21.63
C GLN A 323 -7.52 -4.95 -21.89
N LEU A 324 -7.74 -6.26 -22.00
CA LEU A 324 -6.69 -7.25 -22.19
C LEU A 324 -7.04 -8.26 -23.28
N PRO A 325 -6.03 -8.74 -24.06
CA PRO A 325 -6.22 -9.85 -24.97
C PRO A 325 -6.36 -11.17 -24.22
N VAL A 326 -7.31 -11.99 -24.62
CA VAL A 326 -7.47 -13.36 -24.13
C VAL A 326 -6.44 -14.24 -24.82
N ASP A 327 -5.65 -15.01 -24.06
CA ASP A 327 -4.58 -15.88 -24.54
C ASP A 327 -3.57 -15.16 -25.48
N GLY A 328 -3.39 -13.86 -25.30
CA GLY A 328 -2.53 -13.03 -26.12
C GLY A 328 -3.09 -12.66 -27.52
N ASP A 329 -4.31 -13.09 -27.85
CA ASP A 329 -4.95 -12.76 -29.13
C ASP A 329 -5.54 -11.35 -29.13
N LYS A 330 -4.86 -10.42 -29.81
CA LYS A 330 -5.29 -9.01 -29.95
C LYS A 330 -6.62 -8.84 -30.71
N ASN A 331 -7.12 -9.87 -31.38
CA ASN A 331 -8.45 -9.86 -32.00
C ASN A 331 -9.56 -10.30 -31.03
N ASN A 332 -9.19 -10.86 -29.88
CA ASN A 332 -10.12 -11.29 -28.83
C ASN A 332 -9.82 -10.50 -27.54
N MET A 333 -10.26 -9.25 -27.50
CA MET A 333 -10.07 -8.37 -26.34
C MET A 333 -11.27 -8.45 -25.40
N LYS A 334 -11.00 -8.48 -24.11
CA LYS A 334 -12.02 -8.38 -23.07
C LYS A 334 -11.73 -7.21 -22.12
N TRP A 335 -12.79 -6.62 -21.60
CA TRP A 335 -12.71 -5.67 -20.49
C TRP A 335 -12.71 -6.41 -19.15
N VAL A 336 -11.96 -5.87 -18.22
CA VAL A 336 -11.91 -6.38 -16.85
C VAL A 336 -12.19 -5.25 -15.88
N MET A 337 -13.21 -5.46 -15.05
CA MET A 337 -13.49 -4.63 -13.89
C MET A 337 -12.80 -5.25 -12.68
N ILE A 338 -11.82 -4.56 -12.10
CA ILE A 338 -11.20 -4.92 -10.82
C ILE A 338 -11.90 -4.13 -9.73
N VAL A 339 -12.27 -4.81 -8.64
CA VAL A 339 -12.89 -4.18 -7.48
C VAL A 339 -12.26 -4.71 -6.19
N ASN A 340 -12.26 -3.89 -5.16
CA ASN A 340 -11.72 -4.22 -3.87
C ASN A 340 -12.85 -4.19 -2.83
N ILE A 341 -12.81 -5.11 -1.89
CA ILE A 341 -13.85 -5.29 -0.87
C ILE A 341 -13.26 -5.42 0.53
N ASN A 342 -13.92 -4.82 1.50
CA ASN A 342 -13.58 -4.96 2.91
C ASN A 342 -14.83 -4.84 3.80
N PRO A 343 -15.18 -5.86 4.60
CA PRO A 343 -14.61 -7.22 4.61
C PRO A 343 -15.08 -8.05 3.39
N GLY A 344 -14.69 -9.31 3.33
CA GLY A 344 -15.18 -10.24 2.31
C GLY A 344 -14.14 -11.26 1.83
N CYS A 345 -12.86 -11.08 2.19
CA CYS A 345 -11.82 -12.07 1.92
C CYS A 345 -12.20 -13.45 2.47
N MET A 346 -11.85 -14.51 1.75
CA MET A 346 -12.03 -15.91 2.18
C MET A 346 -11.41 -16.18 3.57
N PHE A 347 -10.36 -15.41 3.91
CA PHE A 347 -9.59 -15.55 5.16
C PHE A 347 -9.89 -14.41 6.15
N GLY A 348 -10.88 -13.57 5.87
CA GLY A 348 -11.25 -12.40 6.64
C GLY A 348 -10.58 -11.11 6.17
N GLY A 349 -11.30 -9.99 6.33
CA GLY A 349 -10.83 -8.65 5.96
C GLY A 349 -10.85 -8.37 4.46
N SER A 350 -9.80 -7.75 3.98
CA SER A 350 -9.69 -7.15 2.66
C SER A 350 -9.37 -8.16 1.55
N ALA A 351 -9.92 -7.94 0.35
CA ALA A 351 -9.62 -8.76 -0.83
C ALA A 351 -9.84 -7.97 -2.14
N THR A 352 -9.31 -8.52 -3.23
CA THR A 352 -9.51 -8.01 -4.59
C THR A 352 -10.16 -9.09 -5.45
N GLU A 353 -11.30 -8.77 -6.04
CA GLU A 353 -11.99 -9.61 -7.02
C GLU A 353 -12.09 -8.90 -8.37
N TYR A 354 -12.40 -9.65 -9.44
CA TYR A 354 -12.51 -9.09 -10.77
C TYR A 354 -13.63 -9.75 -11.59
N PHE A 355 -14.13 -9.00 -12.56
CA PHE A 355 -15.16 -9.40 -13.50
C PHE A 355 -14.67 -9.20 -14.94
N VAL A 356 -14.83 -10.22 -15.78
CA VAL A 356 -14.47 -10.18 -17.20
C VAL A 356 -15.74 -10.01 -18.02
N GLY A 357 -15.68 -9.19 -19.07
CA GLY A 357 -16.85 -8.97 -19.93
C GLY A 357 -16.58 -8.04 -21.10
N ASP A 358 -17.64 -7.46 -21.62
CA ASP A 358 -17.62 -6.52 -22.73
C ASP A 358 -18.16 -5.16 -22.31
N PHE A 359 -17.61 -4.10 -22.90
CA PHE A 359 -18.07 -2.71 -22.68
C PHE A 359 -18.37 -2.07 -24.04
N ASP A 360 -19.56 -1.52 -24.19
CA ASP A 360 -20.06 -0.95 -25.45
C ASP A 360 -20.03 0.60 -25.49
N GLY A 361 -19.38 1.22 -24.48
CA GLY A 361 -19.37 2.67 -24.32
C GLY A 361 -20.55 3.20 -23.51
N LYS A 362 -21.43 2.33 -23.02
CA LYS A 362 -22.55 2.69 -22.18
C LYS A 362 -22.63 1.80 -20.94
N GLU A 363 -22.59 0.48 -21.13
CA GLU A 363 -22.69 -0.48 -20.02
C GLU A 363 -21.62 -1.58 -20.12
N PHE A 364 -21.22 -2.10 -18.97
CA PHE A 364 -20.38 -3.27 -18.85
C PHE A 364 -21.25 -4.52 -18.65
N LYS A 365 -21.03 -5.53 -19.49
CA LYS A 365 -21.73 -6.81 -19.46
C LYS A 365 -20.77 -7.91 -19.04
N CYS A 366 -20.94 -8.42 -17.82
CA CYS A 366 -20.11 -9.48 -17.28
C CYS A 366 -20.40 -10.82 -17.96
N ASP A 367 -19.36 -11.59 -18.28
CA ASP A 367 -19.45 -12.92 -18.92
C ASP A 367 -19.92 -14.00 -17.94
N THR A 368 -19.80 -13.77 -16.63
CA THR A 368 -20.17 -14.73 -15.59
C THR A 368 -21.45 -14.34 -14.87
N LYS A 369 -22.08 -15.33 -14.26
CA LYS A 369 -23.24 -15.11 -13.40
C LYS A 369 -22.88 -14.33 -12.13
N PRO A 370 -23.85 -13.63 -11.51
CA PRO A 370 -23.59 -12.81 -10.31
C PRO A 370 -22.96 -13.57 -9.14
N GLU A 371 -23.28 -14.84 -8.96
CA GLU A 371 -22.78 -15.67 -7.86
C GLU A 371 -21.33 -16.15 -8.03
N VAL A 372 -20.71 -15.90 -9.20
CA VAL A 372 -19.33 -16.32 -9.49
C VAL A 372 -18.36 -15.26 -8.98
N THR A 373 -17.45 -15.65 -8.12
CA THR A 373 -16.36 -14.81 -7.63
C THR A 373 -15.03 -15.28 -8.17
N LYS A 374 -14.23 -14.37 -8.71
CA LYS A 374 -12.85 -14.61 -9.15
C LYS A 374 -11.92 -13.69 -8.36
N TRP A 375 -11.00 -14.31 -7.63
CA TRP A 375 -10.03 -13.60 -6.82
C TRP A 375 -8.75 -13.31 -7.62
N LEU A 376 -8.20 -12.09 -7.47
CA LEU A 376 -6.95 -11.72 -8.11
C LEU A 376 -5.74 -12.24 -7.32
N ASP A 377 -5.87 -12.34 -6.00
CA ASP A 377 -4.85 -12.85 -5.09
C ASP A 377 -5.50 -13.75 -4.04
N PHE A 378 -4.82 -14.81 -3.66
CA PHE A 378 -5.27 -15.81 -2.70
C PHE A 378 -4.53 -15.74 -1.37
N GLY A 379 -3.73 -14.72 -1.16
CA GLY A 379 -3.18 -14.36 0.14
C GLY A 379 -4.18 -13.56 0.97
N LYS A 380 -3.73 -13.10 2.13
CA LYS A 380 -4.56 -12.30 3.03
C LYS A 380 -4.22 -10.80 2.95
N ASP A 381 -3.04 -10.45 2.47
CA ASP A 381 -2.51 -9.08 2.53
C ASP A 381 -2.37 -8.46 1.14
N HIS A 382 -3.49 -8.41 0.42
CA HIS A 382 -3.56 -7.86 -0.93
C HIS A 382 -4.86 -7.05 -1.07
N TYR A 383 -4.72 -5.74 -1.32
CA TYR A 383 -5.86 -4.84 -1.40
C TYR A 383 -5.59 -3.61 -2.25
N ALA A 384 -6.67 -2.88 -2.63
CA ALA A 384 -6.62 -1.62 -3.37
C ALA A 384 -5.78 -1.70 -4.65
N THR A 385 -5.95 -2.78 -5.39
CA THR A 385 -5.20 -3.03 -6.63
C THR A 385 -5.69 -2.14 -7.73
N VAL A 386 -4.79 -1.31 -8.26
CA VAL A 386 -5.02 -0.44 -9.42
C VAL A 386 -3.84 -0.51 -10.38
N CYS A 387 -4.08 -0.15 -11.65
CA CYS A 387 -3.13 -0.28 -12.74
C CYS A 387 -2.57 1.08 -13.18
N PHE A 388 -1.34 1.05 -13.68
CA PHE A 388 -0.75 2.21 -14.37
C PHE A 388 -1.53 2.55 -15.63
N SER A 389 -1.83 3.82 -15.84
CA SER A 389 -2.28 4.35 -17.11
C SER A 389 -1.10 4.67 -18.03
N ASN A 390 -1.36 4.73 -19.33
CA ASN A 390 -0.41 5.14 -20.36
C ASN A 390 0.84 4.22 -20.51
N THR A 391 0.72 2.93 -20.22
CA THR A 391 1.80 1.92 -20.31
C THR A 391 1.86 1.19 -21.67
N GLY A 392 1.08 1.62 -22.66
CA GLY A 392 0.96 0.93 -23.94
C GLY A 392 0.23 -0.41 -23.82
N ASP A 393 0.83 -1.47 -24.37
CA ASP A 393 0.22 -2.81 -24.37
C ASP A 393 0.36 -3.56 -23.03
N ARG A 394 1.22 -3.09 -22.13
CA ARG A 394 1.41 -3.71 -20.79
C ARG A 394 0.36 -3.19 -19.82
N VAL A 395 -0.19 -4.06 -19.03
CA VAL A 395 -1.04 -3.70 -17.90
C VAL A 395 -0.33 -4.09 -16.62
N VAL A 396 0.14 -3.10 -15.88
CA VAL A 396 0.90 -3.29 -14.66
C VAL A 396 0.09 -2.76 -13.49
N ALA A 397 -0.17 -3.62 -12.52
CA ALA A 397 -0.91 -3.32 -11.29
C ALA A 397 0.02 -3.23 -10.08
N VAL A 398 -0.36 -2.38 -9.13
CA VAL A 398 0.31 -2.28 -7.83
C VAL A 398 -0.75 -2.37 -6.73
N PRO A 399 -0.70 -3.41 -5.87
CA PRO A 399 -1.59 -3.53 -4.72
C PRO A 399 -0.97 -2.93 -3.46
N TRP A 400 -1.80 -2.60 -2.48
CA TRP A 400 -1.37 -2.39 -1.11
C TRP A 400 -1.19 -3.74 -0.41
N MET A 401 -0.03 -3.95 0.21
CA MET A 401 0.32 -5.17 0.93
C MET A 401 -0.05 -5.03 2.41
N SER A 402 -1.31 -5.19 2.71
CA SER A 402 -1.84 -5.20 4.07
C SER A 402 -3.29 -5.69 4.10
N ASN A 403 -3.89 -5.70 5.30
CA ASN A 403 -5.29 -6.06 5.51
C ASN A 403 -5.89 -5.13 6.57
N TRP A 404 -7.06 -4.57 6.31
CA TRP A 404 -7.72 -3.64 7.22
C TRP A 404 -8.02 -4.23 8.61
N GLN A 405 -8.07 -5.55 8.75
CA GLN A 405 -8.26 -6.16 10.06
C GLN A 405 -7.15 -5.77 11.07
N TYR A 406 -5.91 -5.53 10.61
CA TYR A 406 -4.77 -5.26 11.49
C TYR A 406 -3.79 -4.20 10.97
N ALA A 407 -4.10 -3.54 9.87
CA ALA A 407 -3.17 -2.61 9.23
C ALA A 407 -2.65 -1.51 10.18
N ASN A 408 -3.51 -0.97 11.05
CA ASN A 408 -3.15 0.08 12.00
C ASN A 408 -2.28 -0.39 13.19
N VAL A 409 -2.08 -1.70 13.34
CA VAL A 409 -1.44 -2.28 14.54
C VAL A 409 -0.33 -3.28 14.23
N THR A 410 0.08 -3.41 12.97
CA THR A 410 1.25 -4.19 12.60
C THR A 410 2.48 -3.77 13.42
N PRO A 411 3.41 -4.69 13.74
CA PRO A 411 4.53 -4.43 14.66
C PRO A 411 5.64 -3.60 14.02
N ILE A 412 5.27 -2.49 13.37
CA ILE A 412 6.13 -1.53 12.66
C ILE A 412 5.90 -0.14 13.27
N ARG A 413 6.97 0.66 13.39
CA ARG A 413 6.94 2.01 13.97
C ARG A 413 7.52 3.02 12.99
N GLN A 414 7.18 4.29 13.19
CA GLN A 414 7.62 5.43 12.39
C GLN A 414 7.15 5.40 10.92
N TYR A 415 6.98 4.25 10.30
CA TYR A 415 6.25 4.06 9.04
C TYR A 415 5.32 2.86 9.18
N ARG A 416 4.30 2.77 8.32
CA ARG A 416 3.44 1.59 8.23
C ARG A 416 2.80 1.52 6.84
N GLY A 417 2.70 0.29 6.31
CA GLY A 417 2.23 0.00 4.96
C GLY A 417 3.37 -0.20 3.96
N ALA A 418 3.10 -1.02 2.95
CA ALA A 418 3.98 -1.29 1.83
C ALA A 418 3.13 -1.58 0.59
N ASN A 419 3.68 -1.39 -0.62
CA ASN A 419 3.13 -2.01 -1.80
C ASN A 419 3.69 -3.42 -1.97
N ALA A 420 2.85 -4.36 -2.43
CA ALA A 420 3.32 -5.63 -2.95
C ALA A 420 4.10 -5.41 -4.26
N LEU A 421 4.81 -6.42 -4.73
CA LEU A 421 5.53 -6.32 -6.00
C LEU A 421 4.57 -5.94 -7.13
N PRO A 422 4.96 -5.03 -8.04
CA PRO A 422 4.20 -4.74 -9.24
C PRO A 422 3.96 -6.02 -10.05
N ARG A 423 2.77 -6.13 -10.65
CA ARG A 423 2.32 -7.32 -11.36
C ARG A 423 1.88 -6.99 -12.77
N GLU A 424 2.33 -7.76 -13.72
CA GLU A 424 1.81 -7.73 -15.09
C GLU A 424 0.58 -8.62 -15.18
N LEU A 425 -0.52 -8.06 -15.65
CA LEU A 425 -1.81 -8.75 -15.77
C LEU A 425 -2.01 -9.30 -17.18
N SER A 426 -2.57 -10.49 -17.28
CA SER A 426 -2.95 -11.12 -18.54
C SER A 426 -4.21 -11.97 -18.38
N LEU A 427 -4.91 -12.28 -19.48
CA LEU A 427 -6.05 -13.16 -19.49
C LEU A 427 -5.69 -14.49 -20.15
N TYR A 428 -6.20 -15.58 -19.57
CA TYR A 428 -6.06 -16.92 -20.12
C TYR A 428 -7.37 -17.69 -20.04
N THR A 429 -7.55 -18.61 -20.97
CA THR A 429 -8.71 -19.50 -21.01
C THR A 429 -8.40 -20.82 -20.31
N LYS A 430 -9.29 -21.26 -19.44
CA LYS A 430 -9.25 -22.59 -18.81
C LYS A 430 -10.66 -23.15 -18.62
N ASP A 431 -10.88 -24.40 -19.06
CA ASP A 431 -12.16 -25.10 -18.96
C ASP A 431 -13.36 -24.27 -19.45
N GLY A 432 -13.13 -23.51 -20.55
CA GLY A 432 -14.15 -22.63 -21.16
C GLY A 432 -14.45 -21.34 -20.41
N GLN A 433 -13.67 -21.03 -19.37
CA GLN A 433 -13.75 -19.78 -18.60
C GLN A 433 -12.51 -18.93 -18.81
N ILE A 434 -12.68 -17.61 -18.73
CA ILE A 434 -11.57 -16.64 -18.81
C ILE A 434 -11.15 -16.28 -17.39
N TYR A 435 -9.88 -16.41 -17.09
CA TYR A 435 -9.26 -16.03 -15.82
C TYR A 435 -8.18 -15.00 -16.03
N MET A 436 -7.83 -14.28 -14.98
CA MET A 436 -6.71 -13.35 -14.98
C MET A 436 -5.51 -13.95 -14.25
N ALA A 437 -4.34 -13.87 -14.87
CA ALA A 437 -3.06 -14.13 -14.24
C ALA A 437 -2.43 -12.78 -13.83
N ALA A 438 -1.79 -12.79 -12.67
CA ALA A 438 -1.10 -11.63 -12.09
C ALA A 438 0.32 -12.06 -11.71
N ASN A 439 1.27 -11.93 -12.63
CA ASN A 439 2.65 -12.36 -12.40
C ASN A 439 3.53 -11.20 -11.96
N ALA A 440 4.52 -11.45 -11.11
CA ALA A 440 5.53 -10.44 -10.80
C ALA A 440 6.14 -9.89 -12.09
N VAL A 441 6.36 -8.58 -12.16
CA VAL A 441 6.95 -7.96 -13.35
C VAL A 441 8.37 -8.50 -13.58
N LYS A 442 8.76 -8.63 -14.85
CA LYS A 442 10.08 -9.16 -15.23
C LYS A 442 11.26 -8.36 -14.66
N GLU A 443 11.04 -7.11 -14.35
CA GLU A 443 12.02 -6.19 -13.76
C GLU A 443 12.52 -6.65 -12.39
N THR A 444 11.77 -7.51 -11.68
CA THR A 444 12.20 -8.13 -10.42
C THR A 444 13.51 -8.90 -10.54
N ALA A 445 13.86 -9.39 -11.75
CA ALA A 445 15.16 -9.99 -12.00
C ALA A 445 16.33 -9.02 -11.73
N GLY A 446 16.11 -7.71 -11.77
CA GLY A 446 17.09 -6.68 -11.41
C GLY A 446 17.42 -6.61 -9.91
N LEU A 447 16.64 -7.25 -9.05
CA LEU A 447 16.89 -7.36 -7.61
C LEU A 447 17.95 -8.42 -7.28
N ARG A 448 18.16 -9.38 -8.18
CA ARG A 448 19.07 -10.52 -7.98
C ARG A 448 20.52 -10.06 -7.95
N LYS A 449 21.23 -10.36 -6.86
CA LYS A 449 22.66 -10.03 -6.67
C LYS A 449 23.54 -11.26 -6.74
N GLU A 450 23.06 -12.37 -6.25
CA GLU A 450 23.74 -13.65 -6.17
C GLU A 450 22.75 -14.76 -6.51
N THR A 451 23.22 -15.87 -7.07
CA THR A 451 22.38 -17.03 -7.39
C THR A 451 23.03 -18.30 -6.86
N ARG A 452 22.26 -19.07 -6.11
CA ARG A 452 22.62 -20.41 -5.66
C ARG A 452 21.70 -21.43 -6.36
N THR A 453 22.28 -22.32 -7.15
CA THR A 453 21.56 -23.43 -7.77
C THR A 453 21.54 -24.63 -6.84
N ILE A 454 20.40 -25.25 -6.69
CA ILE A 454 20.20 -26.47 -5.91
C ILE A 454 20.01 -27.62 -6.88
N ASP A 455 20.72 -28.73 -6.63
CA ASP A 455 20.65 -29.93 -7.49
C ASP A 455 19.22 -30.48 -7.55
N ASN A 456 18.82 -30.94 -8.73
CA ASN A 456 17.56 -31.65 -8.92
C ASN A 456 17.49 -32.88 -8.01
N GLN A 457 16.38 -33.05 -7.31
CA GLN A 457 16.25 -34.13 -6.35
C GLN A 457 14.85 -34.72 -6.28
N THR A 458 14.81 -35.99 -5.87
CA THR A 458 13.57 -36.61 -5.41
C THR A 458 13.55 -36.60 -3.90
N VAL A 459 12.57 -35.91 -3.34
CA VAL A 459 12.38 -35.78 -1.89
C VAL A 459 11.68 -37.05 -1.38
N LYS A 460 12.45 -37.85 -0.65
CA LYS A 460 12.02 -39.16 -0.09
C LYS A 460 11.76 -39.14 1.41
N GLY A 461 11.92 -37.99 2.03
CA GLY A 461 11.78 -37.70 3.45
C GLY A 461 11.88 -36.20 3.64
N GLU A 462 12.70 -35.79 4.59
CA GLU A 462 13.08 -34.37 4.75
C GLU A 462 14.44 -34.12 4.05
N SER A 463 14.56 -32.98 3.38
CA SER A 463 15.80 -32.53 2.76
C SER A 463 16.05 -31.08 3.14
N LYS A 464 17.11 -30.81 3.90
CA LYS A 464 17.42 -29.47 4.42
C LYS A 464 18.46 -28.77 3.55
N ILE A 465 18.20 -27.51 3.24
CA ILE A 465 19.11 -26.58 2.60
C ILE A 465 19.49 -25.57 3.67
N ASP A 466 20.66 -25.73 4.26
CA ASP A 466 21.20 -24.84 5.27
C ASP A 466 21.83 -23.61 4.62
N GLU A 467 21.83 -22.51 5.37
CA GLU A 467 22.48 -21.25 5.01
C GLU A 467 22.10 -20.79 3.60
N ILE A 468 20.88 -20.24 3.45
CA ILE A 468 20.42 -19.68 2.16
C ILE A 468 21.50 -18.75 1.61
N PHE A 469 21.86 -17.72 2.36
CA PHE A 469 23.02 -16.87 2.16
C PHE A 469 23.61 -16.47 3.52
N PRO A 470 24.95 -16.45 3.70
CA PRO A 470 25.60 -16.17 5.00
C PRO A 470 25.26 -14.79 5.59
N GLN A 471 24.97 -13.81 4.74
CA GLN A 471 24.60 -12.45 5.13
C GLN A 471 23.18 -12.08 4.70
N ASN A 472 22.27 -13.03 4.77
CA ASN A 472 20.88 -12.82 4.45
C ASN A 472 20.25 -11.79 5.42
N GLU A 473 19.81 -10.67 4.86
CA GLU A 473 19.08 -9.62 5.59
C GLU A 473 17.58 -9.90 5.72
N GLY A 474 17.11 -11.08 5.30
CA GLY A 474 15.71 -11.49 5.27
C GLY A 474 15.04 -11.29 3.91
N ALA A 475 15.80 -11.03 2.86
CA ALA A 475 15.30 -10.83 1.52
C ALA A 475 15.98 -11.77 0.53
N PHE A 476 15.18 -12.59 -0.15
CA PHE A 476 15.63 -13.52 -1.20
C PHE A 476 14.46 -13.98 -2.06
N GLU A 477 14.78 -14.54 -3.22
CA GLU A 477 13.81 -15.15 -4.14
C GLU A 477 14.11 -16.64 -4.29
N ILE A 478 13.06 -17.46 -4.40
CA ILE A 478 13.18 -18.90 -4.74
C ILE A 478 12.39 -19.13 -6.03
N GLU A 479 13.05 -19.71 -7.02
CA GLU A 479 12.41 -20.29 -8.21
C GLU A 479 12.56 -21.79 -8.17
N MET A 480 11.50 -22.56 -8.45
CA MET A 480 11.57 -24.03 -8.52
C MET A 480 10.41 -24.65 -9.25
N ASP A 481 10.65 -25.83 -9.82
CA ASP A 481 9.63 -26.70 -10.37
C ASP A 481 9.33 -27.86 -9.40
N VAL A 482 8.07 -28.02 -9.04
CA VAL A 482 7.59 -29.08 -8.14
C VAL A 482 6.69 -30.02 -8.89
N THR A 483 7.07 -31.31 -8.94
CA THR A 483 6.24 -32.38 -9.48
C THR A 483 5.83 -33.30 -8.32
N PRO A 484 4.57 -33.20 -7.83
CA PRO A 484 4.11 -33.91 -6.64
C PRO A 484 4.18 -35.45 -6.76
N GLY A 485 4.03 -36.02 -7.97
CA GLY A 485 4.06 -37.47 -8.19
C GLY A 485 2.96 -38.18 -7.39
N ALA A 486 3.37 -39.08 -6.51
CA ALA A 486 2.46 -39.83 -5.62
C ALA A 486 2.36 -39.19 -4.21
N SER A 487 2.98 -38.04 -3.98
CA SER A 487 2.90 -37.33 -2.68
C SER A 487 1.50 -36.81 -2.42
N ALA A 488 1.02 -36.96 -1.20
CA ALA A 488 -0.21 -36.29 -0.74
C ALA A 488 0.05 -34.82 -0.40
N VAL A 489 1.24 -34.54 0.16
CA VAL A 489 1.73 -33.18 0.44
C VAL A 489 3.17 -33.07 -0.07
N ALA A 490 3.44 -32.05 -0.88
CA ALA A 490 4.77 -31.70 -1.37
C ALA A 490 5.05 -30.26 -1.02
N GLY A 491 6.07 -29.97 -0.19
CA GLY A 491 6.25 -28.63 0.30
C GLY A 491 7.62 -28.28 0.85
N MET A 492 7.70 -27.04 1.32
CA MET A 492 8.87 -26.50 2.01
C MET A 492 8.47 -25.73 3.26
N GLU A 493 9.39 -25.64 4.19
CA GLU A 493 9.38 -24.70 5.32
C GLU A 493 10.52 -23.70 5.15
N LEU A 494 10.24 -22.41 5.25
CA LEU A 494 11.22 -21.36 5.47
C LEU A 494 11.48 -21.30 6.98
N LEU A 495 12.72 -21.45 7.41
CA LEU A 495 13.10 -21.63 8.80
C LEU A 495 14.14 -20.61 9.26
N ASN A 496 14.12 -20.28 10.54
CA ASN A 496 15.20 -19.55 11.20
C ASN A 496 15.69 -20.26 12.48
N ASP A 497 16.76 -19.74 13.06
CA ASP A 497 17.40 -20.31 14.27
C ASP A 497 16.56 -20.25 15.54
N LYS A 498 15.41 -19.56 15.48
CA LYS A 498 14.45 -19.50 16.59
C LYS A 498 13.36 -20.57 16.49
N GLY A 499 13.39 -21.38 15.41
CA GLY A 499 12.37 -22.36 15.12
C GLY A 499 11.08 -21.76 14.56
N GLU A 500 11.10 -20.46 14.23
CA GLU A 500 10.00 -19.82 13.52
C GLU A 500 9.99 -20.30 12.07
N LYS A 501 8.80 -20.52 11.51
CA LYS A 501 8.66 -21.09 10.18
C LYS A 501 7.42 -20.63 9.44
N THR A 502 7.56 -20.51 8.14
CA THR A 502 6.45 -20.37 7.19
C THR A 502 6.44 -21.58 6.28
N LYS A 503 5.28 -22.27 6.16
CA LYS A 503 5.13 -23.45 5.31
C LYS A 503 4.47 -23.06 3.98
N ILE A 504 5.01 -23.58 2.89
CA ILE A 504 4.45 -23.46 1.55
C ILE A 504 4.36 -24.85 0.95
N TYR A 505 3.16 -25.30 0.61
CA TYR A 505 3.00 -26.67 0.14
C TYR A 505 1.80 -26.87 -0.78
N LEU A 506 1.92 -27.86 -1.63
CA LEU A 506 0.85 -28.42 -2.44
C LEU A 506 0.15 -29.53 -1.65
N ASP A 507 -1.11 -29.31 -1.28
CA ASP A 507 -2.00 -30.35 -0.76
C ASP A 507 -2.74 -30.98 -1.95
N MET A 508 -2.25 -32.11 -2.42
CA MET A 508 -2.77 -32.77 -3.61
C MET A 508 -4.14 -33.39 -3.37
N LYS A 509 -4.45 -33.79 -2.13
CA LYS A 509 -5.74 -34.34 -1.76
C LYS A 509 -6.82 -33.26 -1.73
N ALA A 510 -6.50 -32.11 -1.19
CA ALA A 510 -7.41 -30.95 -1.16
C ALA A 510 -7.40 -30.14 -2.46
N GLY A 511 -6.41 -30.37 -3.37
CA GLY A 511 -6.23 -29.58 -4.59
C GLY A 511 -5.85 -28.13 -4.33
N LYS A 512 -4.95 -27.88 -3.37
CA LYS A 512 -4.62 -26.53 -2.90
C LYS A 512 -3.12 -26.27 -2.88
N LEU A 513 -2.72 -25.07 -3.29
CA LEU A 513 -1.45 -24.47 -2.88
C LEU A 513 -1.70 -23.71 -1.56
N VAL A 514 -0.98 -24.05 -0.52
CA VAL A 514 -1.17 -23.48 0.83
C VAL A 514 0.07 -22.72 1.26
N MET A 515 -0.14 -21.58 1.89
CA MET A 515 0.86 -20.86 2.69
C MET A 515 0.36 -20.74 4.11
N ASP A 516 1.08 -21.35 5.05
CA ASP A 516 0.76 -21.35 6.48
C ASP A 516 1.78 -20.51 7.23
N ARG A 517 1.29 -19.45 7.88
CA ARG A 517 2.10 -18.52 8.69
C ARG A 517 1.81 -18.62 10.19
N THR A 518 1.16 -19.69 10.65
CA THR A 518 0.78 -19.85 12.06
C THR A 518 1.96 -19.83 13.03
N GLU A 519 3.16 -20.21 12.56
CA GLU A 519 4.40 -20.25 13.32
C GLU A 519 5.48 -19.31 12.74
N SER A 520 5.08 -18.28 11.97
CA SER A 520 6.01 -17.45 11.18
C SER A 520 6.84 -16.46 11.98
N GLY A 521 6.65 -16.37 13.29
CA GLY A 521 7.32 -15.43 14.19
C GLY A 521 6.34 -14.69 15.09
N LEU A 522 6.37 -13.37 15.09
CA LEU A 522 5.43 -12.54 15.84
C LEU A 522 4.06 -12.56 15.15
N VAL A 523 3.13 -13.33 15.72
CA VAL A 523 1.77 -13.52 15.18
C VAL A 523 0.68 -12.97 16.10
N ALA A 524 0.99 -12.74 17.38
CA ALA A 524 0.08 -12.18 18.38
C ALA A 524 0.45 -10.72 18.66
N PHE A 525 0.09 -9.83 17.75
CA PHE A 525 0.30 -8.39 17.89
C PHE A 525 -1.04 -7.66 17.92
N GLY A 526 -1.05 -6.44 18.44
CA GLY A 526 -2.24 -5.60 18.50
C GLY A 526 -3.30 -6.03 19.53
N GLU A 527 -3.06 -7.06 20.34
CA GLU A 527 -3.99 -7.52 21.40
C GLU A 527 -4.33 -6.43 22.41
N LYS A 528 -3.46 -5.43 22.56
CA LYS A 528 -3.64 -4.26 23.42
C LYS A 528 -3.98 -2.99 22.63
N ALA A 529 -4.19 -3.11 21.31
CA ALA A 529 -4.56 -1.95 20.51
C ALA A 529 -5.93 -1.44 20.97
N GLU A 530 -6.00 -0.12 21.13
CA GLU A 530 -7.26 0.54 21.42
C GLU A 530 -8.29 0.21 20.32
N PRO A 531 -9.56 0.00 20.69
CA PRO A 531 -10.62 -0.30 19.71
C PRO A 531 -10.65 0.64 18.51
N HIS A 532 -10.38 1.92 18.71
CA HIS A 532 -10.36 2.91 17.62
C HIS A 532 -9.20 2.74 16.63
N ALA A 533 -8.15 2.02 16.95
CA ALA A 533 -7.11 1.69 15.98
C ALA A 533 -7.62 0.76 14.87
N ILE A 534 -8.73 0.12 15.12
CA ILE A 534 -9.41 -0.84 14.25
C ILE A 534 -10.64 -0.18 13.59
N GLU A 535 -11.25 0.79 14.27
CA GLU A 535 -12.51 1.44 13.87
C GLU A 535 -12.38 2.41 12.70
N ASN A 536 -11.19 2.90 12.38
CA ASN A 536 -11.04 4.04 11.49
C ASN A 536 -11.45 3.79 10.04
N HIS A 537 -11.65 2.56 9.62
CA HIS A 537 -12.09 2.28 8.25
C HIS A 537 -13.41 1.52 8.14
N ASP A 538 -13.79 0.74 9.10
CA ASP A 538 -15.12 0.15 9.15
C ASP A 538 -15.92 0.71 10.34
N ARG A 539 -16.44 1.91 10.18
CA ARG A 539 -17.30 2.59 11.16
C ARG A 539 -18.58 1.78 11.49
N ARG A 540 -18.80 0.64 10.85
CA ARG A 540 -20.04 -0.14 10.92
C ARG A 540 -19.93 -1.44 11.71
N LYS A 541 -18.74 -1.88 12.08
CA LYS A 541 -18.54 -3.13 12.85
C LYS A 541 -17.34 -3.07 13.80
N THR A 542 -17.61 -2.76 15.03
CA THR A 542 -16.78 -3.11 16.18
C THR A 542 -16.94 -4.61 16.47
N THR A 543 -16.21 -5.45 15.78
CA THR A 543 -15.98 -6.80 16.27
C THR A 543 -14.60 -6.81 16.90
N SER A 544 -14.51 -7.30 18.13
CA SER A 544 -13.23 -7.57 18.77
C SER A 544 -12.39 -8.44 17.82
N ILE A 545 -11.32 -7.88 17.26
CA ILE A 545 -10.40 -8.63 16.43
C ILE A 545 -9.57 -9.52 17.33
N ASN A 546 -9.60 -10.81 17.08
CA ASN A 546 -8.68 -11.76 17.66
C ASN A 546 -7.48 -11.90 16.73
N TYR A 547 -6.49 -11.04 16.87
CA TYR A 547 -5.31 -11.00 16.01
C TYR A 547 -4.59 -12.34 15.89
N LYS A 548 -4.61 -13.14 16.95
CA LYS A 548 -4.04 -14.48 16.91
C LYS A 548 -4.76 -15.37 15.91
N ASN A 549 -6.07 -15.31 15.85
CA ASN A 549 -6.86 -16.09 14.89
C ASN A 549 -6.95 -15.42 13.53
N ASP A 550 -6.93 -14.09 13.47
CA ASP A 550 -7.08 -13.34 12.22
C ASP A 550 -5.78 -13.26 11.42
N PHE A 551 -4.61 -13.31 12.08
CA PHE A 551 -3.30 -13.26 11.44
C PHE A 551 -2.64 -14.64 11.34
N ALA A 552 -2.60 -15.42 12.43
CA ALA A 552 -1.93 -16.72 12.50
C ALA A 552 -2.77 -17.81 11.83
N LEU A 553 -2.78 -17.85 10.52
CA LEU A 553 -3.59 -18.79 9.74
C LEU A 553 -2.89 -19.22 8.43
N GLY A 554 -3.43 -20.25 7.79
CA GLY A 554 -3.07 -20.66 6.44
C GLY A 554 -3.99 -20.02 5.40
N THR A 555 -3.41 -19.46 4.35
CA THR A 555 -4.11 -19.07 3.12
C THR A 555 -3.95 -20.14 2.06
N TRP A 556 -4.85 -20.19 1.08
CA TRP A 556 -4.78 -21.20 0.04
C TRP A 556 -5.42 -20.76 -1.27
N ALA A 557 -4.91 -21.33 -2.37
CA ALA A 557 -5.42 -21.16 -3.72
C ALA A 557 -5.75 -22.51 -4.34
N PRO A 558 -6.78 -22.60 -5.21
CA PRO A 558 -7.12 -23.84 -5.89
C PRO A 558 -6.10 -24.16 -6.99
N LEU A 559 -5.49 -25.35 -6.94
CA LEU A 559 -4.54 -25.83 -7.96
C LEU A 559 -5.19 -26.00 -9.34
N SER A 560 -6.51 -26.09 -9.39
CA SER A 560 -7.27 -26.19 -10.64
C SER A 560 -7.09 -24.98 -11.56
N LEU A 561 -6.57 -23.85 -11.08
CA LEU A 561 -6.21 -22.70 -11.91
C LEU A 561 -4.95 -22.93 -12.75
N CYS A 562 -4.10 -23.86 -12.35
CA CYS A 562 -2.90 -24.25 -13.08
C CYS A 562 -3.18 -25.42 -14.02
N GLU A 563 -2.27 -25.65 -14.96
CA GLU A 563 -2.31 -26.77 -15.90
C GLU A 563 -1.10 -27.68 -15.70
N GLY A 564 -1.25 -28.96 -16.07
CA GLY A 564 -0.19 -29.95 -15.99
C GLY A 564 -0.02 -30.55 -14.60
N ASN A 565 1.08 -31.31 -14.44
CA ASN A 565 1.42 -32.01 -13.20
C ASN A 565 2.68 -31.48 -12.53
N THR A 566 3.26 -30.42 -13.08
CA THR A 566 4.41 -29.72 -12.53
C THR A 566 4.02 -28.28 -12.27
N TYR A 567 4.35 -27.80 -11.08
CA TYR A 567 4.05 -26.43 -10.64
C TYR A 567 5.34 -25.64 -10.60
N HIS A 568 5.42 -24.63 -11.42
CA HIS A 568 6.50 -23.64 -11.35
C HIS A 568 6.17 -22.62 -10.28
N LEU A 569 6.99 -22.53 -9.25
CA LEU A 569 6.84 -21.59 -8.13
C LEU A 569 7.93 -20.53 -8.17
N GLN A 570 7.53 -19.28 -8.10
CA GLN A 570 8.39 -18.12 -7.85
C GLN A 570 7.96 -17.50 -6.52
N ILE A 571 8.85 -17.45 -5.55
CA ILE A 571 8.54 -17.05 -4.18
C ILE A 571 9.49 -15.93 -3.79
N PHE A 572 8.93 -14.78 -3.47
CA PHE A 572 9.66 -13.62 -2.98
C PHE A 572 9.51 -13.51 -1.47
N VAL A 573 10.61 -13.49 -0.76
CA VAL A 573 10.67 -13.31 0.69
C VAL A 573 11.33 -11.97 0.98
N ASP A 574 10.69 -11.16 1.83
CA ASP A 574 11.28 -9.95 2.37
C ASP A 574 11.13 -9.94 3.90
N LYS A 575 11.66 -8.97 4.59
CA LYS A 575 11.71 -8.92 6.06
C LYS A 575 10.35 -9.08 6.73
N CYS A 576 9.27 -8.69 6.05
CA CYS A 576 7.93 -8.78 6.61
C CYS A 576 6.88 -9.34 5.64
N SER A 577 7.30 -10.03 4.57
CA SER A 577 6.35 -10.56 3.59
C SER A 577 6.84 -11.80 2.87
N VAL A 578 5.88 -12.58 2.37
CA VAL A 578 6.11 -13.66 1.41
C VAL A 578 5.07 -13.53 0.30
N GLU A 579 5.53 -13.40 -0.94
CA GLU A 579 4.69 -13.43 -2.13
C GLU A 579 4.99 -14.68 -2.95
N ILE A 580 3.94 -15.37 -3.42
CA ILE A 580 4.06 -16.60 -4.19
C ILE A 580 3.34 -16.42 -5.52
N PHE A 581 4.04 -16.73 -6.59
CA PHE A 581 3.48 -16.77 -7.94
C PHE A 581 3.65 -18.19 -8.49
N ALA A 582 2.53 -18.81 -8.88
CA ALA A 582 2.58 -20.14 -9.47
C ALA A 582 2.15 -20.11 -10.93
N ASN A 583 2.86 -20.86 -11.77
CA ASN A 583 2.59 -21.05 -13.20
C ASN A 583 2.33 -19.70 -13.93
N GLY A 584 3.27 -18.75 -13.80
CA GLY A 584 3.17 -17.44 -14.45
C GLY A 584 2.05 -16.55 -13.91
N GLY A 585 1.81 -16.61 -12.60
CA GLY A 585 0.81 -15.79 -11.92
C GLY A 585 -0.63 -16.26 -12.08
N ARG A 586 -0.88 -17.48 -12.57
CA ARG A 586 -2.22 -18.09 -12.53
C ARG A 586 -2.73 -18.24 -11.09
N ILE A 587 -1.81 -18.42 -10.16
CA ILE A 587 -2.02 -18.22 -8.72
C ILE A 587 -1.04 -17.16 -8.25
N ALA A 588 -1.53 -16.17 -7.53
CA ALA A 588 -0.75 -15.21 -6.78
C ALA A 588 -1.23 -15.21 -5.32
N MET A 589 -0.30 -15.15 -4.37
CA MET A 589 -0.60 -15.12 -2.93
C MET A 589 0.32 -14.14 -2.24
N THR A 590 -0.24 -13.14 -1.58
CA THR A 590 0.51 -12.11 -0.84
C THR A 590 0.19 -12.21 0.64
N ASN A 591 1.21 -12.39 1.47
CA ASN A 591 1.03 -12.50 2.91
C ASN A 591 2.13 -11.76 3.68
N LEU A 592 1.75 -11.00 4.70
CA LEU A 592 2.66 -10.48 5.70
C LEU A 592 3.12 -11.59 6.64
N VAL A 593 4.38 -11.52 7.06
CA VAL A 593 5.01 -12.34 8.10
C VAL A 593 5.88 -11.44 8.96
N PHE A 594 6.09 -11.80 10.23
CA PHE A 594 6.93 -11.00 11.13
C PHE A 594 7.91 -11.91 11.88
N PRO A 595 8.86 -12.55 11.17
CA PRO A 595 9.88 -13.38 11.82
C PRO A 595 10.78 -12.51 12.69
N THR A 596 11.12 -13.00 13.89
CA THR A 596 12.00 -12.25 14.82
C THR A 596 13.48 -12.36 14.44
N LYS A 597 13.78 -13.22 13.50
CA LYS A 597 15.07 -13.34 12.79
C LYS A 597 14.84 -13.70 11.33
N PRO A 598 15.74 -13.32 10.42
CA PRO A 598 15.65 -13.73 9.02
C PRO A 598 15.51 -15.26 8.87
N TYR A 599 14.71 -15.70 7.94
CA TYR A 599 14.74 -17.09 7.50
C TYR A 599 16.10 -17.37 6.85
N ASN A 600 16.80 -18.40 7.29
CA ASN A 600 18.14 -18.72 6.84
C ASN A 600 18.30 -20.15 6.31
N SER A 601 17.26 -20.96 6.37
CA SER A 601 17.26 -22.32 5.82
C SER A 601 15.89 -22.71 5.24
N ILE A 602 15.92 -23.71 4.37
CA ILE A 602 14.73 -24.31 3.74
C ILE A 602 14.70 -25.78 4.09
N LEU A 603 13.58 -26.29 4.56
CA LEU A 603 13.33 -27.71 4.75
C LEU A 603 12.30 -28.18 3.71
N LEU A 604 12.72 -29.00 2.77
CA LEU A 604 11.80 -29.69 1.87
C LEU A 604 11.21 -30.88 2.63
N PHE A 605 9.89 -31.05 2.58
CA PHE A 605 9.17 -32.10 3.29
C PHE A 605 8.05 -32.70 2.45
N ARG A 606 7.58 -33.87 2.84
CA ARG A 606 6.48 -34.58 2.17
C ARG A 606 5.58 -35.32 3.15
N GLU A 607 4.38 -35.62 2.68
CA GLU A 607 3.52 -36.65 3.26
C GLU A 607 3.06 -37.61 2.16
N GLY A 608 3.03 -38.91 2.47
CA GLY A 608 2.70 -39.93 1.49
C GLY A 608 3.88 -40.30 0.60
N GLY A 609 3.69 -40.27 -0.72
CA GLY A 609 4.73 -40.63 -1.69
C GLY A 609 5.81 -39.60 -1.89
N ASP A 610 6.79 -39.90 -2.73
CA ASP A 610 7.90 -39.02 -3.07
C ASP A 610 7.46 -37.98 -4.09
N TYR A 611 8.13 -36.81 -4.08
CA TYR A 611 7.97 -35.77 -5.09
C TYR A 611 9.30 -35.28 -5.63
N LYS A 612 9.28 -34.60 -6.77
CA LYS A 612 10.50 -34.06 -7.40
C LYS A 612 10.56 -32.54 -7.25
N VAL A 613 11.78 -32.06 -7.02
CA VAL A 613 12.15 -30.66 -7.12
C VAL A 613 13.23 -30.53 -8.20
N GLU A 614 12.96 -29.70 -9.19
CA GLU A 614 13.84 -29.47 -10.33
C GLU A 614 13.99 -27.95 -10.55
N ASN A 615 15.10 -27.55 -11.17
CA ASN A 615 15.41 -26.16 -11.51
C ASN A 615 15.36 -25.17 -10.33
N MET A 616 15.68 -25.66 -9.13
CA MET A 616 15.62 -24.79 -7.95
C MET A 616 16.81 -23.82 -7.91
N MET A 617 16.49 -22.54 -7.87
CA MET A 617 17.43 -21.44 -7.71
C MET A 617 16.99 -20.55 -6.55
N ILE A 618 17.98 -20.02 -5.82
CA ILE A 618 17.78 -19.04 -4.75
C ILE A 618 18.60 -17.81 -5.11
N HIS A 619 17.98 -16.65 -5.14
CA HIS A 619 18.60 -15.39 -5.54
C HIS A 619 18.66 -14.39 -4.40
#